data_4d1bbcc5dd097eac470bd067d7d851f9
#
_entry.id   4d1bbcc5dd097eac470bd067d7d851f9
#
_cell.length_a   1.000
_cell.length_b   1.000
_cell.length_c   1.000
_cell.angle_alpha   90.00
_cell.angle_beta   90.00
_cell.angle_gamma   90.00
#
_symmetry.space_group_name_H-M   'P 1'
#
loop_
_entity.id
_entity.type
_entity.pdbx_description
1 polymer ?
#
loop_
_entity_poly.entity_id
_entity_poly.type
_entity_poly.pdbx_seq_one_letter_code
_entity_poly.pdbx_strand_id
1 'polypeptide(L)'
;MKIWYQSYVDYENGKSYWDALRVHLDQSCASETTIDIRGITPFDSYAHPLVEFRCAREMICNAVQAEREGYDAVIVGHFQDAGLYEARAAVDIPVIALGEATMLYSCQLAQRLGIVTINPRFIPWFHHQINKYGLKDRVAGVHAMTFEPGQILEAYGSDKKAEEVRVLFEEQGKPLITAGIDALIPGGGIPMLLFSKFYNHTIETAPVINGIPIAVKMAEMAISLKRQTGQGVSRTSDYAKAPQEVIEEFLAHPKGL
;
A
#
# COMPACT_ATOMS: atom_id res chain seq x y z
N MET A 1 17.89 4.15 -9.67
CA MET A 1 16.94 4.91 -8.83
C MET A 1 17.01 4.39 -7.41
N LYS A 2 16.86 5.24 -6.39
CA LYS A 2 16.88 4.83 -4.97
C LYS A 2 15.50 5.09 -4.38
N ILE A 3 14.78 4.05 -3.98
CA ILE A 3 13.39 4.12 -3.54
C ILE A 3 13.29 3.68 -2.08
N TRP A 4 12.55 4.45 -1.27
CA TRP A 4 12.17 4.09 0.10
C TRP A 4 10.83 3.37 0.07
N TYR A 5 10.77 2.14 0.53
CA TYR A 5 9.51 1.40 0.70
C TYR A 5 9.12 1.39 2.18
N GLN A 6 8.05 2.09 2.53
CA GLN A 6 7.55 2.17 3.89
C GLN A 6 6.61 1.01 4.19
N SER A 7 7.12 -0.02 4.87
CA SER A 7 6.31 -1.07 5.48
C SER A 7 5.68 -0.59 6.78
N TYR A 8 4.46 -1.03 7.07
CA TYR A 8 3.79 -0.79 8.36
C TYR A 8 3.98 -1.96 9.35
N VAL A 9 4.76 -2.94 8.94
CA VAL A 9 5.27 -4.04 9.79
C VAL A 9 6.76 -3.80 10.02
N ASP A 10 7.21 -3.89 11.28
CA ASP A 10 8.63 -3.86 11.59
C ASP A 10 9.29 -5.23 11.35
N TYR A 11 10.63 -5.24 11.28
CA TYR A 11 11.38 -6.47 11.02
C TYR A 11 11.22 -7.51 12.13
N GLU A 12 11.26 -7.08 13.40
CA GLU A 12 11.26 -8.00 14.55
C GLU A 12 9.95 -8.80 14.66
N ASN A 13 8.81 -8.13 14.33
CA ASN A 13 7.50 -8.77 14.38
C ASN A 13 7.10 -9.48 13.09
N GLY A 14 7.79 -9.22 11.97
CA GLY A 14 7.41 -9.74 10.66
C GLY A 14 8.56 -10.30 9.83
N LYS A 15 9.55 -10.98 10.42
CA LYS A 15 10.76 -11.41 9.71
C LYS A 15 10.46 -12.18 8.42
N SER A 16 9.65 -13.23 8.48
CA SER A 16 9.32 -14.03 7.28
C SER A 16 8.56 -13.22 6.21
N TYR A 17 7.73 -12.27 6.63
CA TYR A 17 7.10 -11.30 5.73
C TYR A 17 8.15 -10.39 5.08
N TRP A 18 9.11 -9.87 5.86
CA TRP A 18 10.16 -8.99 5.35
C TRP A 18 11.08 -9.69 4.35
N ASP A 19 11.46 -10.94 4.64
CA ASP A 19 12.27 -11.76 3.73
C ASP A 19 11.54 -11.98 2.40
N ALA A 20 10.24 -12.31 2.44
CA ALA A 20 9.40 -12.45 1.26
C ALA A 20 9.22 -11.11 0.51
N LEU A 21 9.01 -10.02 1.24
CA LEU A 21 8.86 -8.68 0.66
C LEU A 21 10.13 -8.24 -0.06
N ARG A 22 11.31 -8.47 0.55
CA ARG A 22 12.61 -8.16 -0.07
C ARG A 22 12.74 -8.85 -1.44
N VAL A 23 12.56 -10.16 -1.46
CA VAL A 23 12.64 -10.96 -2.70
C VAL A 23 11.64 -10.44 -3.75
N HIS A 24 10.42 -10.14 -3.34
CA HIS A 24 9.37 -9.70 -4.25
C HIS A 24 9.64 -8.29 -4.82
N LEU A 25 10.16 -7.37 -4.01
CA LEU A 25 10.55 -6.04 -4.46
C LEU A 25 11.74 -6.09 -5.42
N ASP A 26 12.76 -6.89 -5.11
CA ASP A 26 13.94 -7.07 -5.96
C ASP A 26 13.57 -7.66 -7.33
N GLN A 27 12.58 -8.55 -7.39
CA GLN A 27 12.02 -9.09 -8.63
C GLN A 27 11.14 -8.11 -9.40
N SER A 28 10.59 -7.11 -8.70
CA SER A 28 9.63 -6.15 -9.28
C SER A 28 10.29 -4.91 -9.85
N CYS A 29 11.48 -4.53 -9.38
CA CYS A 29 12.16 -3.31 -9.82
C CYS A 29 13.04 -3.54 -11.06
N ALA A 30 13.42 -2.44 -11.73
CA ALA A 30 14.41 -2.45 -12.79
C ALA A 30 15.81 -2.70 -12.21
N SER A 31 16.75 -3.21 -13.02
CA SER A 31 18.08 -3.60 -12.57
C SER A 31 18.91 -2.46 -11.97
N GLU A 32 18.63 -1.23 -12.39
CA GLU A 32 19.29 0.00 -11.89
C GLU A 32 18.54 0.65 -10.73
N THR A 33 17.47 0.03 -10.22
CA THR A 33 16.68 0.50 -9.09
C THR A 33 17.05 -0.26 -7.83
N THR A 34 17.26 0.45 -6.74
CA THR A 34 17.43 -0.12 -5.39
C THR A 34 16.27 0.29 -4.51
N ILE A 35 15.76 -0.64 -3.72
CA ILE A 35 14.63 -0.38 -2.81
C ILE A 35 15.06 -0.71 -1.38
N ASP A 36 15.02 0.28 -0.49
CA ASP A 36 15.25 0.11 0.93
C ASP A 36 13.91 -0.01 1.67
N ILE A 37 13.71 -1.13 2.38
CA ILE A 37 12.51 -1.33 3.20
C ILE A 37 12.74 -0.68 4.57
N ARG A 38 11.75 0.08 5.04
CA ARG A 38 11.71 0.65 6.39
C ARG A 38 10.41 0.27 7.07
N GLY A 39 10.49 -0.18 8.32
CA GLY A 39 9.33 -0.53 9.14
C GLY A 39 8.84 0.64 9.97
N ILE A 40 7.68 0.46 10.59
CA ILE A 40 7.11 1.33 11.64
C ILE A 40 7.10 0.56 12.94
N THR A 41 7.55 1.20 14.03
CA THR A 41 7.60 0.58 15.36
C THR A 41 6.88 1.45 16.38
N PRO A 42 5.92 0.89 17.15
CA PRO A 42 5.38 -0.47 17.03
C PRO A 42 4.58 -0.66 15.74
N PHE A 43 4.55 -1.90 15.19
CA PHE A 43 3.87 -2.17 13.91
C PHE A 43 2.35 -2.01 14.01
N ASP A 44 1.70 -1.91 12.85
CA ASP A 44 0.24 -1.86 12.76
C ASP A 44 -0.36 -3.25 13.02
N SER A 45 -0.66 -3.52 14.29
CA SER A 45 -1.18 -4.82 14.77
C SER A 45 -2.69 -4.84 15.00
N TYR A 46 -3.35 -3.69 14.98
CA TYR A 46 -4.77 -3.55 15.26
C TYR A 46 -5.49 -2.72 14.19
N ALA A 47 -6.61 -3.22 13.70
CA ALA A 47 -7.51 -2.45 12.83
C ALA A 47 -8.21 -1.34 13.64
N HIS A 48 -7.51 -0.25 13.97
CA HIS A 48 -8.01 0.85 14.79
C HIS A 48 -7.54 2.23 14.29
N PRO A 49 -8.45 3.25 14.23
CA PRO A 49 -8.10 4.58 13.71
C PRO A 49 -6.93 5.27 14.41
N LEU A 50 -6.74 5.06 15.72
CA LEU A 50 -5.60 5.64 16.44
C LEU A 50 -4.25 5.03 16.02
N VAL A 51 -4.25 3.74 15.68
CA VAL A 51 -3.04 3.07 15.18
C VAL A 51 -2.70 3.58 13.79
N GLU A 52 -3.70 3.69 12.91
CA GLU A 52 -3.55 4.28 11.57
C GLU A 52 -2.99 5.71 11.64
N PHE A 53 -3.56 6.56 12.51
CA PHE A 53 -3.10 7.93 12.67
C PHE A 53 -1.65 8.02 13.16
N ARG A 54 -1.27 7.18 14.13
CA ARG A 54 0.11 7.09 14.60
C ARG A 54 1.07 6.67 13.48
N CYS A 55 0.70 5.61 12.73
CA CYS A 55 1.50 5.13 11.62
C CYS A 55 1.59 6.16 10.49
N ALA A 56 0.50 6.87 10.19
CA ALA A 56 0.49 7.97 9.22
C ALA A 56 1.50 9.06 9.59
N ARG A 57 1.52 9.46 10.87
CA ARG A 57 2.49 10.47 11.34
C ARG A 57 3.94 10.01 11.13
N GLU A 58 4.26 8.76 11.50
CA GLU A 58 5.61 8.23 11.33
C GLU A 58 5.98 8.10 9.85
N MET A 59 5.05 7.67 9.00
CA MET A 59 5.27 7.62 7.56
C MET A 59 5.58 8.99 6.96
N ILE A 60 4.88 10.06 7.39
CA ILE A 60 5.17 11.43 6.92
C ILE A 60 6.59 11.86 7.36
N CYS A 61 6.97 11.59 8.62
CA CYS A 61 8.34 11.86 9.08
C CYS A 61 9.37 11.11 8.24
N ASN A 62 9.12 9.85 7.94
CA ASN A 62 9.99 9.01 7.14
C ASN A 62 10.05 9.47 5.68
N ALA A 63 8.97 10.00 5.10
CA ALA A 63 9.00 10.60 3.77
C ALA A 63 9.92 11.83 3.71
N VAL A 64 9.85 12.71 4.71
CA VAL A 64 10.77 13.86 4.83
C VAL A 64 12.21 13.39 5.01
N GLN A 65 12.44 12.36 5.82
CA GLN A 65 13.78 11.79 6.00
C GLN A 65 14.29 11.18 4.69
N ALA A 66 13.47 10.44 3.95
CA ALA A 66 13.84 9.86 2.67
C ALA A 66 14.31 10.93 1.66
N GLU A 67 13.59 12.06 1.57
CA GLU A 67 13.99 13.17 0.72
C GLU A 67 15.36 13.75 1.17
N ARG A 68 15.58 13.96 2.47
CA ARG A 68 16.83 14.45 3.04
C ARG A 68 18.02 13.50 2.83
N GLU A 69 17.75 12.20 2.79
CA GLU A 69 18.76 11.16 2.52
C GLU A 69 19.00 10.92 1.02
N GLY A 70 18.34 11.68 0.14
CA GLY A 70 18.53 11.63 -1.30
C GLY A 70 17.86 10.44 -1.99
N TYR A 71 16.75 9.94 -1.45
CA TYR A 71 15.91 8.99 -2.17
C TYR A 71 15.17 9.70 -3.31
N ASP A 72 14.95 8.97 -4.40
CA ASP A 72 14.26 9.46 -5.58
C ASP A 72 12.73 9.42 -5.44
N ALA A 73 12.20 8.52 -4.62
CA ALA A 73 10.76 8.37 -4.35
C ALA A 73 10.51 7.63 -3.02
N VAL A 74 9.28 7.76 -2.51
CA VAL A 74 8.75 6.97 -1.39
C VAL A 74 7.56 6.16 -1.88
N ILE A 75 7.50 4.87 -1.51
CA ILE A 75 6.32 4.02 -1.65
C ILE A 75 5.70 3.82 -0.26
N VAL A 76 4.44 4.21 -0.11
CA VAL A 76 3.63 3.90 1.08
C VAL A 76 3.09 2.49 0.92
N GLY A 77 3.76 1.51 1.55
CA GLY A 77 3.47 0.08 1.42
C GLY A 77 2.26 -0.40 2.23
N HIS A 78 1.32 0.51 2.54
CA HIS A 78 0.11 0.27 3.29
C HIS A 78 -1.11 0.61 2.43
N PHE A 79 -2.06 -0.31 2.33
CA PHE A 79 -3.14 -0.19 1.36
C PHE A 79 -4.16 0.91 1.71
N GLN A 80 -4.27 1.29 2.97
CA GLN A 80 -5.13 2.39 3.42
C GLN A 80 -4.56 3.78 3.09
N ASP A 81 -3.31 3.84 2.60
CA ASP A 81 -2.63 5.06 2.14
C ASP A 81 -2.62 6.17 3.19
N ALA A 82 -2.46 5.79 4.47
CA ALA A 82 -2.48 6.72 5.58
C ALA A 82 -1.34 7.75 5.49
N GLY A 83 -1.67 9.04 5.57
CA GLY A 83 -0.70 10.14 5.49
C GLY A 83 -0.22 10.51 4.08
N LEU A 84 -0.83 9.94 3.02
CA LEU A 84 -0.40 10.16 1.63
C LEU A 84 -0.44 11.64 1.22
N TYR A 85 -1.52 12.35 1.51
CA TYR A 85 -1.68 13.74 1.07
C TYR A 85 -0.73 14.66 1.81
N GLU A 86 -0.57 14.44 3.10
CA GLU A 86 0.35 15.17 3.97
C GLU A 86 1.81 14.95 3.55
N ALA A 87 2.18 13.70 3.22
CA ALA A 87 3.51 13.41 2.70
C ALA A 87 3.77 14.12 1.36
N ARG A 88 2.79 14.11 0.43
CA ARG A 88 2.89 14.84 -0.83
C ARG A 88 3.02 16.36 -0.63
N ALA A 89 2.41 16.91 0.41
CA ALA A 89 2.57 18.31 0.78
C ALA A 89 3.92 18.60 1.46
N ALA A 90 4.55 17.60 2.09
CA ALA A 90 5.79 17.75 2.84
C ALA A 90 7.06 17.60 1.98
N VAL A 91 7.03 16.79 0.91
CA VAL A 91 8.22 16.48 0.10
C VAL A 91 8.04 16.82 -1.38
N ASP A 92 9.15 16.94 -2.11
CA ASP A 92 9.14 17.18 -3.57
C ASP A 92 9.40 15.90 -4.37
N ILE A 93 9.95 14.84 -3.75
CA ILE A 93 10.07 13.53 -4.39
C ILE A 93 8.70 12.88 -4.58
N PRO A 94 8.48 12.06 -5.62
CA PRO A 94 7.24 11.31 -5.78
C PRO A 94 6.90 10.45 -4.56
N VAL A 95 5.63 10.50 -4.13
CA VAL A 95 5.07 9.63 -3.10
C VAL A 95 3.97 8.79 -3.73
N ILE A 96 4.22 7.50 -3.88
CA ILE A 96 3.31 6.52 -4.47
C ILE A 96 2.71 5.68 -3.36
N ALA A 97 1.39 5.58 -3.33
CA ALA A 97 0.70 4.79 -2.31
C ALA A 97 0.13 3.50 -2.90
N LEU A 98 0.21 2.43 -2.12
CA LEU A 98 -0.14 1.08 -2.57
C LEU A 98 -1.61 0.96 -2.98
N GLY A 99 -2.52 1.52 -2.19
CA GLY A 99 -3.95 1.44 -2.47
C GLY A 99 -4.36 2.26 -3.69
N GLU A 100 -3.94 3.53 -3.75
CA GLU A 100 -4.19 4.42 -4.90
C GLU A 100 -3.62 3.82 -6.19
N ALA A 101 -2.35 3.42 -6.19
CA ALA A 101 -1.67 2.86 -7.35
C ALA A 101 -2.37 1.59 -7.86
N THR A 102 -2.70 0.68 -6.94
CA THR A 102 -3.38 -0.57 -7.28
C THR A 102 -4.74 -0.32 -7.89
N MET A 103 -5.59 0.49 -7.26
CA MET A 103 -6.95 0.74 -7.74
C MET A 103 -6.95 1.46 -9.10
N LEU A 104 -6.10 2.50 -9.27
CA LEU A 104 -5.99 3.24 -10.53
C LEU A 104 -5.51 2.35 -11.68
N TYR A 105 -4.47 1.56 -11.46
CA TYR A 105 -3.96 0.66 -12.50
C TYR A 105 -4.94 -0.47 -12.82
N SER A 106 -5.62 -1.02 -11.81
CA SER A 106 -6.63 -2.06 -12.01
C SER A 106 -7.77 -1.62 -12.93
N CYS A 107 -8.06 -0.32 -12.98
CA CYS A 107 -9.03 0.24 -13.93
C CYS A 107 -8.63 0.09 -15.41
N GLN A 108 -7.37 -0.20 -15.71
CA GLN A 108 -6.93 -0.54 -17.07
C GLN A 108 -7.13 -2.02 -17.40
N LEU A 109 -7.24 -2.87 -16.38
CA LEU A 109 -7.33 -4.32 -16.53
C LEU A 109 -8.77 -4.83 -16.48
N ALA A 110 -9.65 -4.11 -15.79
CA ALA A 110 -11.02 -4.53 -15.50
C ALA A 110 -11.97 -3.34 -15.43
N GLN A 111 -13.26 -3.59 -15.69
CA GLN A 111 -14.30 -2.56 -15.63
C GLN A 111 -14.84 -2.39 -14.21
N ARG A 112 -15.02 -3.48 -13.50
CA ARG A 112 -15.60 -3.51 -12.15
C ARG A 112 -14.69 -4.25 -11.19
N LEU A 113 -14.20 -3.53 -10.20
CA LEU A 113 -13.25 -4.02 -9.22
C LEU A 113 -13.94 -4.42 -7.92
N GLY A 114 -13.46 -5.49 -7.29
CA GLY A 114 -13.82 -5.87 -5.94
C GLY A 114 -12.60 -5.89 -5.03
N ILE A 115 -12.77 -5.47 -3.78
CA ILE A 115 -11.73 -5.55 -2.76
C ILE A 115 -12.12 -6.61 -1.74
N VAL A 116 -11.19 -7.51 -1.41
CA VAL A 116 -11.34 -8.44 -0.28
C VAL A 116 -10.25 -8.14 0.74
N THR A 117 -10.64 -7.58 1.87
CA THR A 117 -9.72 -7.19 2.94
C THR A 117 -9.60 -8.25 4.03
N ILE A 118 -8.67 -8.06 4.95
CA ILE A 118 -8.39 -9.03 6.02
C ILE A 118 -9.36 -8.93 7.20
N ASN A 119 -9.95 -7.74 7.44
CA ASN A 119 -10.80 -7.51 8.62
C ASN A 119 -12.00 -6.61 8.25
N PRO A 120 -13.21 -6.91 8.74
CA PRO A 120 -14.42 -6.11 8.47
C PRO A 120 -14.31 -4.64 8.90
N ARG A 121 -13.48 -4.31 9.90
CA ARG A 121 -13.26 -2.94 10.35
C ARG A 121 -12.66 -2.04 9.27
N PHE A 122 -11.98 -2.61 8.28
CA PHE A 122 -11.42 -1.86 7.15
C PHE A 122 -12.46 -1.50 6.08
N ILE A 123 -13.63 -2.16 6.03
CA ILE A 123 -14.64 -1.91 4.99
C ILE A 123 -15.04 -0.42 4.92
N PRO A 124 -15.41 0.26 6.02
CA PRO A 124 -15.72 1.69 5.96
C PRO A 124 -14.54 2.56 5.48
N TRP A 125 -13.32 2.20 5.86
CA TRP A 125 -12.12 2.95 5.46
C TRP A 125 -11.86 2.83 3.97
N PHE A 126 -12.06 1.65 3.38
CA PHE A 126 -11.95 1.47 1.93
C PHE A 126 -13.05 2.21 1.18
N HIS A 127 -14.26 2.29 1.70
CA HIS A 127 -15.30 3.13 1.09
C HIS A 127 -14.91 4.62 1.10
N HIS A 128 -14.31 5.12 2.19
CA HIS A 128 -13.78 6.48 2.24
C HIS A 128 -12.65 6.68 1.21
N GLN A 129 -11.74 5.72 1.11
CA GLN A 129 -10.61 5.75 0.17
C GLN A 129 -11.08 5.71 -1.29
N ILE A 130 -12.03 4.83 -1.62
CA ILE A 130 -12.68 4.74 -2.94
C ILE A 130 -13.32 6.07 -3.34
N ASN A 131 -14.05 6.71 -2.41
CA ASN A 131 -14.64 8.03 -2.64
C ASN A 131 -13.57 9.10 -2.82
N LYS A 132 -12.52 9.10 -1.99
CA LYS A 132 -11.38 10.02 -2.04
C LYS A 132 -10.69 10.00 -3.41
N TYR A 133 -10.59 8.83 -4.05
CA TYR A 133 -9.97 8.67 -5.38
C TYR A 133 -10.96 8.79 -6.55
N GLY A 134 -12.24 9.03 -6.29
CA GLY A 134 -13.25 9.16 -7.34
C GLY A 134 -13.56 7.83 -8.06
N LEU A 135 -13.36 6.70 -7.38
CA LEU A 135 -13.47 5.35 -7.97
C LEU A 135 -14.76 4.61 -7.59
N LYS A 136 -15.77 5.32 -7.08
CA LYS A 136 -17.04 4.73 -6.63
C LYS A 136 -17.74 3.88 -7.70
N ASP A 137 -17.68 4.31 -8.96
CA ASP A 137 -18.31 3.60 -10.07
C ASP A 137 -17.44 2.45 -10.62
N ARG A 138 -16.19 2.35 -10.17
CA ARG A 138 -15.25 1.32 -10.60
C ARG A 138 -15.05 0.23 -9.55
N VAL A 139 -14.96 0.59 -8.27
CA VAL A 139 -14.85 -0.37 -7.15
C VAL A 139 -16.25 -0.63 -6.60
N ALA A 140 -16.87 -1.70 -7.05
CA ALA A 140 -18.29 -1.96 -6.84
C ALA A 140 -18.60 -2.81 -5.59
N GLY A 141 -17.60 -3.36 -4.91
CA GLY A 141 -17.80 -4.15 -3.70
C GLY A 141 -16.55 -4.27 -2.82
N VAL A 142 -16.77 -4.31 -1.52
CA VAL A 142 -15.71 -4.55 -0.53
C VAL A 142 -16.20 -5.63 0.44
N HIS A 143 -15.54 -6.78 0.43
CA HIS A 143 -15.76 -7.88 1.37
C HIS A 143 -14.57 -8.05 2.30
N ALA A 144 -14.71 -8.83 3.36
CA ALA A 144 -13.64 -9.05 4.32
C ALA A 144 -13.55 -10.52 4.76
N MET A 145 -12.33 -10.99 4.89
CA MET A 145 -12.00 -12.14 5.75
C MET A 145 -12.08 -11.71 7.23
N THR A 146 -11.81 -12.62 8.15
CA THR A 146 -11.88 -12.35 9.60
C THR A 146 -10.53 -12.69 10.24
N PHE A 147 -9.53 -11.82 10.02
CA PHE A 147 -8.22 -11.91 10.66
C PHE A 147 -7.87 -10.60 11.38
N GLU A 148 -7.17 -10.69 12.49
CA GLU A 148 -6.39 -9.55 12.97
C GLU A 148 -5.10 -9.43 12.13
N PRO A 149 -4.56 -8.20 11.93
CA PRO A 149 -3.35 -8.01 11.11
C PRO A 149 -2.17 -8.87 11.51
N GLY A 150 -1.95 -9.10 12.81
CA GLY A 150 -0.90 -9.98 13.31
C GLY A 150 -1.08 -11.46 12.96
N GLN A 151 -2.32 -11.94 12.87
CA GLN A 151 -2.60 -13.35 12.57
C GLN A 151 -2.25 -13.75 11.15
N ILE A 152 -2.49 -12.86 10.17
CA ILE A 152 -2.18 -13.16 8.77
C ILE A 152 -0.67 -13.25 8.52
N LEU A 153 0.16 -12.61 9.35
CA LEU A 153 1.63 -12.73 9.26
C LEU A 153 2.12 -14.17 9.49
N GLU A 154 1.39 -14.96 10.26
CA GLU A 154 1.74 -16.35 10.50
C GLU A 154 1.71 -17.22 9.23
N ALA A 155 0.97 -16.79 8.21
CA ALA A 155 0.90 -17.49 6.91
C ALA A 155 2.21 -17.43 6.12
N TYR A 156 3.12 -16.52 6.45
CA TYR A 156 4.45 -16.46 5.82
C TYR A 156 5.39 -17.58 6.29
N GLY A 157 5.14 -18.12 7.48
CA GLY A 157 5.91 -19.24 8.04
C GLY A 157 5.25 -20.61 7.86
N SER A 158 4.08 -20.69 7.19
CA SER A 158 3.31 -21.94 7.10
C SER A 158 2.50 -22.01 5.80
N ASP A 159 2.86 -22.94 4.91
CA ASP A 159 2.10 -23.15 3.67
C ASP A 159 0.65 -23.57 3.94
N LYS A 160 0.40 -24.31 5.03
CA LYS A 160 -0.97 -24.65 5.46
C LYS A 160 -1.78 -23.41 5.77
N LYS A 161 -1.22 -22.47 6.55
CA LYS A 161 -1.91 -21.21 6.88
C LYS A 161 -2.07 -20.32 5.66
N ALA A 162 -1.08 -20.28 4.76
CA ALA A 162 -1.19 -19.56 3.49
C ALA A 162 -2.36 -20.08 2.64
N GLU A 163 -2.52 -21.39 2.58
CA GLU A 163 -3.64 -22.02 1.87
C GLU A 163 -4.99 -21.74 2.55
N GLU A 164 -5.06 -21.76 3.89
CA GLU A 164 -6.27 -21.37 4.63
C GLU A 164 -6.69 -19.93 4.32
N VAL A 165 -5.72 -18.99 4.28
CA VAL A 165 -6.00 -17.59 3.89
C VAL A 165 -6.47 -17.49 2.45
N ARG A 166 -5.88 -18.26 1.53
CA ARG A 166 -6.29 -18.31 0.12
C ARG A 166 -7.73 -18.77 -0.03
N VAL A 167 -8.11 -19.86 0.66
CA VAL A 167 -9.47 -20.40 0.60
C VAL A 167 -10.49 -19.36 1.12
N LEU A 168 -10.21 -18.73 2.27
CA LEU A 168 -11.09 -17.70 2.82
C LEU A 168 -11.20 -16.48 1.91
N PHE A 169 -10.11 -16.09 1.24
CA PHE A 169 -10.15 -15.01 0.25
C PHE A 169 -11.06 -15.37 -0.92
N GLU A 170 -10.97 -16.60 -1.44
CA GLU A 170 -11.83 -17.07 -2.52
C GLU A 170 -13.30 -17.12 -2.12
N GLU A 171 -13.60 -17.57 -0.90
CA GLU A 171 -14.96 -17.58 -0.36
C GLU A 171 -15.58 -16.17 -0.32
N GLN A 172 -14.79 -15.14 -0.01
CA GLN A 172 -15.23 -13.75 -0.02
C GLN A 172 -15.26 -13.15 -1.43
N GLY A 173 -14.39 -13.61 -2.33
CA GLY A 173 -14.29 -13.12 -3.70
C GLY A 173 -15.41 -13.65 -4.62
N LYS A 174 -15.78 -14.92 -4.51
CA LYS A 174 -16.80 -15.55 -5.36
C LYS A 174 -18.16 -14.81 -5.40
N PRO A 175 -18.74 -14.37 -4.27
CA PRO A 175 -19.96 -13.57 -4.30
C PRO A 175 -19.79 -12.25 -5.05
N LEU A 176 -18.63 -11.61 -4.96
CA LEU A 176 -18.33 -10.39 -5.72
C LEU A 176 -18.31 -10.66 -7.23
N ILE A 177 -17.65 -11.75 -7.66
CA ILE A 177 -17.62 -12.17 -9.07
C ILE A 177 -19.03 -12.48 -9.57
N THR A 178 -19.84 -13.22 -8.80
CA THR A 178 -21.24 -13.51 -9.12
C THR A 178 -22.06 -12.22 -9.28
N ALA A 179 -21.72 -11.15 -8.53
CA ALA A 179 -22.33 -9.83 -8.65
C ALA A 179 -21.79 -8.99 -9.82
N GLY A 180 -20.93 -9.58 -10.67
CA GLY A 180 -20.38 -8.96 -11.88
C GLY A 180 -19.10 -8.17 -11.68
N ILE A 181 -18.33 -8.47 -10.63
CA ILE A 181 -16.93 -7.98 -10.47
C ILE A 181 -16.04 -8.82 -11.39
N ASP A 182 -15.16 -8.18 -12.13
CA ASP A 182 -14.29 -8.81 -13.13
C ASP A 182 -12.79 -8.77 -12.79
N ALA A 183 -12.42 -8.18 -11.64
CA ALA A 183 -11.10 -8.34 -11.02
C ALA A 183 -11.17 -8.15 -9.50
N LEU A 184 -10.35 -8.87 -8.76
CA LEU A 184 -10.27 -8.82 -7.31
C LEU A 184 -8.94 -8.23 -6.84
N ILE A 185 -9.01 -7.38 -5.83
CA ILE A 185 -7.86 -6.76 -5.19
C ILE A 185 -7.78 -7.26 -3.74
N PRO A 186 -6.68 -7.93 -3.34
CA PRO A 186 -6.42 -8.19 -1.93
C PRO A 186 -6.18 -6.87 -1.19
N GLY A 187 -7.11 -6.48 -0.31
CA GLY A 187 -7.08 -5.19 0.38
C GLY A 187 -6.07 -5.18 1.54
N GLY A 188 -4.79 -5.05 1.21
CA GLY A 188 -3.69 -4.95 2.16
C GLY A 188 -2.35 -5.37 1.55
N GLY A 189 -1.25 -4.74 1.94
CA GLY A 189 0.09 -5.13 1.49
C GLY A 189 0.46 -6.56 1.91
N ILE A 190 0.05 -6.97 3.11
CA ILE A 190 0.29 -8.33 3.62
C ILE A 190 -0.42 -9.38 2.76
N PRO A 191 -1.74 -9.36 2.51
CA PRO A 191 -2.37 -10.35 1.64
C PRO A 191 -1.89 -10.28 0.19
N MET A 192 -1.59 -9.09 -0.36
CA MET A 192 -1.04 -8.98 -1.71
C MET A 192 0.27 -9.74 -1.87
N LEU A 193 1.20 -9.57 -0.94
CA LEU A 193 2.46 -10.29 -0.95
C LEU A 193 2.26 -11.79 -0.74
N LEU A 194 1.36 -12.18 0.16
CA LEU A 194 1.05 -13.60 0.38
C LEU A 194 0.58 -14.27 -0.91
N PHE A 195 -0.31 -13.61 -1.65
CA PHE A 195 -0.85 -14.14 -2.89
C PHE A 195 0.14 -14.10 -4.06
N SER A 196 1.26 -13.39 -3.94
CA SER A 196 2.33 -13.48 -4.93
C SER A 196 2.96 -14.88 -5.04
N LYS A 197 2.79 -15.73 -4.01
CA LYS A 197 3.15 -17.16 -4.06
C LYS A 197 2.32 -17.95 -5.07
N PHE A 198 1.12 -17.50 -5.38
CA PHE A 198 0.18 -18.13 -6.31
C PHE A 198 0.23 -17.37 -7.65
N TYR A 199 1.28 -17.61 -8.41
CA TYR A 199 1.51 -16.92 -9.69
C TYR A 199 0.32 -17.09 -10.65
N ASN A 200 -0.06 -16.00 -11.33
CA ASN A 200 -1.25 -15.93 -12.20
C ASN A 200 -2.55 -16.36 -11.50
N HIS A 201 -2.67 -16.03 -10.21
CA HIS A 201 -3.85 -16.38 -9.45
C HIS A 201 -5.10 -15.74 -10.03
N THR A 202 -6.09 -16.57 -10.35
CA THR A 202 -7.43 -16.17 -10.78
C THR A 202 -8.45 -16.90 -9.92
N ILE A 203 -9.56 -16.25 -9.66
CA ILE A 203 -10.75 -16.91 -9.11
C ILE A 203 -11.79 -16.93 -10.23
N GLU A 204 -12.16 -18.14 -10.68
CA GLU A 204 -12.90 -18.32 -11.92
C GLU A 204 -12.17 -17.66 -13.10
N THR A 205 -12.70 -16.56 -13.65
CA THR A 205 -12.08 -15.78 -14.73
C THR A 205 -11.51 -14.45 -14.25
N ALA A 206 -11.74 -14.06 -12.99
CA ALA A 206 -11.32 -12.77 -12.45
C ALA A 206 -9.86 -12.85 -11.95
N PRO A 207 -8.95 -12.01 -12.47
CA PRO A 207 -7.59 -11.94 -11.96
C PRO A 207 -7.56 -11.37 -10.54
N VAL A 208 -6.63 -11.88 -9.74
CA VAL A 208 -6.27 -11.34 -8.43
C VAL A 208 -5.09 -10.41 -8.60
N ILE A 209 -5.31 -9.12 -8.36
CA ILE A 209 -4.34 -8.06 -8.66
C ILE A 209 -3.32 -7.90 -7.53
N ASN A 210 -2.04 -8.04 -7.85
CA ASN A 210 -0.96 -7.70 -6.93
C ASN A 210 -0.50 -6.26 -7.15
N GLY A 211 -0.76 -5.38 -6.18
CA GLY A 211 -0.42 -3.95 -6.24
C GLY A 211 1.04 -3.63 -5.94
N ILE A 212 1.81 -4.52 -5.34
CA ILE A 212 3.20 -4.23 -4.95
C ILE A 212 4.08 -3.94 -6.18
N PRO A 213 4.13 -4.81 -7.21
CA PRO A 213 4.85 -4.50 -8.44
C PRO A 213 4.32 -3.24 -9.15
N ILE A 214 3.00 -3.01 -9.09
CA ILE A 214 2.37 -1.81 -9.68
C ILE A 214 2.92 -0.56 -9.02
N ALA A 215 2.94 -0.50 -7.68
CA ALA A 215 3.47 0.65 -6.94
C ALA A 215 4.96 0.90 -7.24
N VAL A 216 5.77 -0.17 -7.37
CA VAL A 216 7.18 -0.07 -7.77
C VAL A 216 7.30 0.53 -9.17
N LYS A 217 6.57 0.01 -10.16
CA LYS A 217 6.62 0.52 -11.54
C LYS A 217 6.08 1.94 -11.67
N MET A 218 5.06 2.30 -10.91
CA MET A 218 4.56 3.68 -10.87
C MET A 218 5.58 4.63 -10.23
N ALA A 219 6.34 4.20 -9.22
CA ALA A 219 7.41 5.01 -8.65
C ALA A 219 8.55 5.23 -9.64
N GLU A 220 9.01 4.17 -10.34
CA GLU A 220 10.01 4.28 -11.40
C GLU A 220 9.55 5.20 -12.53
N MET A 221 8.30 5.08 -12.97
CA MET A 221 7.68 5.95 -13.96
C MET A 221 7.63 7.40 -13.50
N ALA A 222 7.18 7.66 -12.27
CA ALA A 222 7.08 9.02 -11.72
C ALA A 222 8.46 9.69 -11.59
N ILE A 223 9.49 8.95 -11.15
CA ILE A 223 10.88 9.44 -11.14
C ILE A 223 11.34 9.80 -12.56
N SER A 224 11.11 8.90 -13.52
CA SER A 224 11.51 9.10 -14.90
C SER A 224 10.83 10.32 -15.52
N LEU A 225 9.51 10.44 -15.38
CA LEU A 225 8.75 11.60 -15.89
C LEU A 225 9.20 12.90 -15.24
N LYS A 226 9.43 12.91 -13.93
CA LYS A 226 9.94 14.10 -13.24
C LYS A 226 11.30 14.53 -13.78
N ARG A 227 12.23 13.59 -14.04
CA ARG A 227 13.55 13.88 -14.61
C ARG A 227 13.49 14.38 -16.05
N GLN A 228 12.57 13.84 -16.86
CA GLN A 228 12.46 14.17 -18.29
C GLN A 228 11.69 15.46 -18.56
N THR A 229 10.64 15.72 -17.78
CA THR A 229 9.63 16.74 -18.09
C THR A 229 9.46 17.80 -16.98
N GLY A 230 10.06 17.58 -15.81
CA GLY A 230 9.82 18.40 -14.62
C GLY A 230 8.46 18.18 -13.98
N GLN A 231 7.64 17.24 -14.46
CA GLN A 231 6.34 16.94 -13.87
C GLN A 231 6.49 16.42 -12.46
N GLY A 232 5.81 17.05 -11.54
CA GLY A 232 5.78 16.68 -10.11
C GLY A 232 4.40 16.86 -9.53
N VAL A 233 4.31 16.75 -8.22
CA VAL A 233 3.08 16.96 -7.46
C VAL A 233 2.62 18.41 -7.65
N SER A 234 1.30 18.62 -7.83
CA SER A 234 0.69 19.96 -7.81
C SER A 234 1.07 20.69 -6.52
N ARG A 235 1.30 21.99 -6.61
CA ARG A 235 1.62 22.83 -5.44
C ARG A 235 0.46 23.76 -5.09
N THR A 236 -0.77 23.29 -5.35
CA THR A 236 -2.02 23.99 -5.02
C THR A 236 -2.92 23.09 -4.16
N SER A 237 -3.86 23.69 -3.48
CA SER A 237 -4.85 23.00 -2.63
C SER A 237 -4.19 22.04 -1.61
N ASP A 238 -4.67 20.82 -1.51
CA ASP A 238 -4.22 19.81 -0.53
C ASP A 238 -2.74 19.41 -0.68
N TYR A 239 -2.12 19.67 -1.84
CA TYR A 239 -0.72 19.40 -2.10
C TYR A 239 0.17 20.63 -2.08
N ALA A 240 -0.33 21.79 -1.59
CA ALA A 240 0.48 22.98 -1.37
C ALA A 240 1.68 22.62 -0.49
N LYS A 241 2.90 23.00 -0.94
CA LYS A 241 4.13 22.68 -0.19
C LYS A 241 4.07 23.34 1.19
N ALA A 242 4.26 22.54 2.23
CA ALA A 242 4.36 23.04 3.58
C ALA A 242 5.61 23.94 3.73
N PRO A 243 5.52 25.12 4.36
CA PRO A 243 6.68 25.92 4.73
C PRO A 243 7.67 25.10 5.58
N GLN A 244 8.96 25.43 5.46
CA GLN A 244 10.00 24.66 6.16
C GLN A 244 9.81 24.69 7.68
N GLU A 245 9.40 25.83 8.24
CA GLU A 245 9.09 25.95 9.67
C GLU A 245 7.97 25.01 10.12
N VAL A 246 6.93 24.80 9.30
CA VAL A 246 5.83 23.85 9.60
C VAL A 246 6.32 22.41 9.58
N ILE A 247 7.20 22.07 8.62
CA ILE A 247 7.82 20.74 8.56
C ILE A 247 8.67 20.49 9.81
N GLU A 248 9.49 21.45 10.20
CA GLU A 248 10.36 21.30 11.39
C GLU A 248 9.54 21.20 12.68
N GLU A 249 8.47 21.99 12.81
CA GLU A 249 7.55 21.90 13.93
C GLU A 249 6.90 20.51 14.00
N PHE A 250 6.41 20.00 12.86
CA PHE A 250 5.82 18.66 12.77
C PHE A 250 6.81 17.55 13.18
N LEU A 251 8.07 17.65 12.72
CA LEU A 251 9.12 16.68 13.06
C LEU A 251 9.53 16.75 14.53
N ALA A 252 9.58 17.96 15.10
CA ALA A 252 9.96 18.18 16.50
C ALA A 252 8.88 17.78 17.50
N HIS A 253 7.62 17.65 17.06
CA HIS A 253 6.51 17.29 17.95
C HIS A 253 6.77 15.92 18.60
N PRO A 254 6.61 15.79 19.93
CA PRO A 254 6.96 14.55 20.62
C PRO A 254 6.16 13.34 20.11
N LYS A 255 6.87 12.22 19.97
CA LYS A 255 6.32 10.94 19.49
C LYS A 255 5.41 10.23 20.51
N GLY A 256 4.94 10.90 21.51
CA GLY A 256 4.05 10.41 22.56
C GLY A 256 4.22 11.21 23.85
N LEU A 257 3.21 11.15 24.69
CA LEU A 257 3.26 11.58 26.08
C LEU A 257 3.86 10.45 26.94
#